data_28e9863501cb0f2b57ae89ca41c92498
#
_entry.id   28e9863501cb0f2b57ae89ca41c92498
#
_cell.length_a   1.000
_cell.length_b   1.000
_cell.length_c   1.000
_cell.angle_alpha   90.00
_cell.angle_beta   90.00
_cell.angle_gamma   90.00
#
_symmetry.space_group_name_H-M   'P 1'
#
loop_
_entity.id
_entity.type
_entity.pdbx_description
1 polymer ?
#
loop_
_entity_poly.entity_id
_entity_poly.type
_entity_poly.pdbx_seq_one_letter_code
_entity_poly.pdbx_strand_id
1 'polypeptide(L)'
;MIVSGYSRIDTTLRPGSFLSVVYVSEGDGGNGYEEEISAKIRADIDSIDGVAVASESGDPLSVPGLHRLLRKLKMPNRDLMLITSGSDYSVLDDLVGAGYVNYVDLIADGPLDKSQQECVRILDNCGCPYMVTVEMIPGRISESALRELAGSIEGSKHLILRAGKTADRRFREKELISLADSVRGAARDVRLIAS
;
A
#
# COMPACT_ATOMS: atom_id res chain seq x y z
N MET A 1 -18.98 6.78 -0.52
CA MET A 1 -18.00 5.65 -0.38
C MET A 1 -18.74 4.36 -0.30
N ILE A 2 -18.29 3.37 -1.05
CA ILE A 2 -18.78 1.99 -0.99
C ILE A 2 -17.60 1.14 -0.52
N VAL A 3 -17.84 0.25 0.45
CA VAL A 3 -16.96 -0.89 0.65
C VAL A 3 -17.32 -1.90 -0.43
N SER A 4 -16.44 -2.08 -1.42
CA SER A 4 -16.69 -2.87 -2.62
C SER A 4 -16.26 -4.32 -2.49
N GLY A 5 -15.31 -4.60 -1.57
CA GLY A 5 -14.78 -5.94 -1.38
C GLY A 5 -14.14 -6.16 -0.02
N TYR A 6 -13.89 -7.43 0.29
CA TYR A 6 -13.23 -7.86 1.51
C TYR A 6 -12.46 -9.16 1.27
N SER A 7 -11.18 -9.17 1.65
CA SER A 7 -10.37 -10.38 1.74
C SER A 7 -10.07 -10.67 3.22
N ARG A 8 -10.40 -11.88 3.65
CA ARG A 8 -10.31 -12.26 5.08
C ARG A 8 -8.87 -12.25 5.58
N ILE A 9 -7.97 -12.89 4.84
CA ILE A 9 -6.55 -12.96 5.18
C ILE A 9 -5.74 -12.82 3.90
N ASP A 10 -4.83 -11.85 3.89
CA ASP A 10 -3.82 -11.67 2.86
C ASP A 10 -2.43 -11.74 3.50
N THR A 11 -1.54 -12.52 2.88
CA THR A 11 -0.16 -12.73 3.34
C THR A 11 0.86 -12.13 2.36
N THR A 12 0.38 -11.54 1.28
CA THR A 12 1.23 -11.07 0.18
C THR A 12 1.46 -9.56 0.19
N LEU A 13 0.58 -8.80 0.83
CA LEU A 13 0.65 -7.34 0.86
C LEU A 13 1.83 -6.85 1.70
N ARG A 14 1.98 -7.37 2.91
CA ARG A 14 3.08 -7.02 3.80
C ARG A 14 3.83 -8.27 4.22
N PRO A 15 5.13 -8.38 3.91
CA PRO A 15 5.91 -9.56 4.24
C PRO A 15 5.91 -9.90 5.72
N GLY A 16 5.52 -11.14 6.05
CA GLY A 16 5.49 -11.65 7.42
C GLY A 16 4.29 -11.22 8.25
N SER A 17 3.23 -10.69 7.62
CA SER A 17 2.01 -10.28 8.30
C SER A 17 0.76 -10.90 7.69
N PHE A 18 -0.24 -11.13 8.53
CA PHE A 18 -1.58 -11.57 8.14
C PHE A 18 -2.52 -10.37 8.20
N LEU A 19 -2.98 -9.90 7.04
CA LEU A 19 -3.83 -8.72 6.96
C LEU A 19 -5.22 -9.08 6.44
N SER A 20 -6.26 -8.52 7.06
CA SER A 20 -7.56 -8.43 6.41
C SER A 20 -7.57 -7.23 5.46
N VAL A 21 -8.12 -7.37 4.27
CA VAL A 21 -8.12 -6.29 3.28
C VAL A 21 -9.55 -5.83 3.01
N VAL A 22 -9.75 -4.52 3.13
CA VAL A 22 -11.02 -3.85 2.81
C VAL A 22 -10.81 -3.02 1.55
N TYR A 23 -11.58 -3.30 0.52
CA TYR A 23 -11.56 -2.53 -0.71
C TYR A 23 -12.63 -1.47 -0.70
N VAL A 24 -12.27 -0.28 -1.12
CA VAL A 24 -13.17 0.87 -1.22
C VAL A 24 -13.28 1.36 -2.65
N SER A 25 -14.41 1.97 -2.99
CA SER A 25 -14.62 2.67 -4.25
C SER A 25 -15.50 3.90 -4.06
N GLU A 26 -15.50 4.79 -5.04
CA GLU A 26 -16.45 5.87 -5.10
C GLU A 26 -17.88 5.33 -5.29
N GLY A 27 -18.85 5.98 -4.69
CA GLY A 27 -20.27 5.68 -4.88
C GLY A 27 -21.11 5.89 -3.63
N ASP A 28 -22.41 5.83 -3.79
CA ASP A 28 -23.41 5.93 -2.71
C ASP A 28 -23.78 4.54 -2.21
N GLY A 29 -22.87 3.93 -1.44
CA GLY A 29 -23.09 2.60 -0.86
C GLY A 29 -23.82 2.65 0.48
N GLY A 30 -24.73 1.70 0.67
CA GLY A 30 -25.46 1.55 1.92
C GLY A 30 -24.55 1.19 3.10
N ASN A 31 -24.83 1.76 4.27
CA ASN A 31 -24.05 1.59 5.50
C ASN A 31 -23.98 0.13 6.04
N GLY A 32 -24.84 -0.77 5.53
CA GLY A 32 -24.96 -2.13 6.05
C GLY A 32 -23.73 -3.00 5.83
N TYR A 33 -23.06 -2.87 4.68
CA TYR A 33 -21.90 -3.69 4.35
C TYR A 33 -20.65 -3.28 5.13
N GLU A 34 -20.48 -1.98 5.45
CA GLU A 34 -19.40 -1.52 6.33
C GLU A 34 -19.49 -2.15 7.73
N GLU A 35 -20.70 -2.22 8.29
CA GLU A 35 -20.93 -2.80 9.62
C GLU A 35 -20.68 -4.32 9.63
N GLU A 36 -21.16 -5.01 8.59
CA GLU A 36 -20.93 -6.46 8.43
C GLU A 36 -19.43 -6.79 8.35
N ILE A 37 -18.67 -6.04 7.52
CA ILE A 37 -17.23 -6.26 7.38
C ILE A 37 -16.51 -5.92 8.68
N SER A 38 -16.85 -4.82 9.32
CA SER A 38 -16.25 -4.47 10.61
C SER A 38 -16.50 -5.55 11.67
N ALA A 39 -17.67 -6.19 11.68
CA ALA A 39 -17.97 -7.30 12.57
C ALA A 39 -17.13 -8.56 12.23
N LYS A 40 -16.98 -8.89 10.95
CA LYS A 40 -16.14 -10.02 10.50
C LYS A 40 -14.68 -9.83 10.90
N ILE A 41 -14.12 -8.63 10.68
CA ILE A 41 -12.74 -8.31 11.04
C ILE A 41 -12.54 -8.43 12.56
N ARG A 42 -13.49 -7.94 13.37
CA ARG A 42 -13.41 -8.08 14.84
C ARG A 42 -13.51 -9.53 15.31
N ALA A 43 -14.26 -10.38 14.59
CA ALA A 43 -14.32 -11.81 14.90
C ALA A 43 -12.99 -12.53 14.60
N ASP A 44 -12.21 -12.03 13.66
CA ASP A 44 -10.92 -12.60 13.24
C ASP A 44 -9.71 -11.92 13.90
N ILE A 45 -9.92 -11.02 14.87
CA ILE A 45 -8.87 -10.16 15.46
C ILE A 45 -7.64 -10.92 15.97
N ASP A 46 -7.85 -12.10 16.51
CA ASP A 46 -6.76 -12.93 17.05
C ASP A 46 -5.95 -13.66 15.97
N SER A 47 -6.46 -13.64 14.74
CA SER A 47 -5.84 -14.33 13.59
C SER A 47 -5.15 -13.38 12.62
N ILE A 48 -5.22 -12.06 12.86
CA ILE A 48 -4.66 -11.04 11.98
C ILE A 48 -3.75 -10.08 12.72
N ASP A 49 -2.73 -9.57 12.05
CA ASP A 49 -1.84 -8.54 12.57
C ASP A 49 -2.39 -7.13 12.35
N GLY A 50 -3.30 -6.98 11.39
CA GLY A 50 -3.88 -5.69 11.06
C GLY A 50 -4.91 -5.75 9.94
N VAL A 51 -5.33 -4.56 9.55
CA VAL A 51 -6.28 -4.34 8.44
C VAL A 51 -5.62 -3.43 7.42
N ALA A 52 -5.70 -3.80 6.14
CA ALA A 52 -5.32 -2.94 5.04
C ALA A 52 -6.56 -2.37 4.37
N VAL A 53 -6.50 -1.10 3.97
CA VAL A 53 -7.51 -0.45 3.14
C VAL A 53 -6.90 -0.10 1.80
N ALA A 54 -7.52 -0.56 0.73
CA ALA A 54 -7.11 -0.36 -0.65
C ALA A 54 -8.30 0.11 -1.50
N SER A 55 -8.05 0.56 -2.72
CA SER A 55 -9.11 0.81 -3.69
C SER A 55 -9.02 -0.21 -4.83
N GLU A 56 -10.17 -0.66 -5.32
CA GLU A 56 -10.23 -1.49 -6.54
C GLU A 56 -10.01 -0.67 -7.81
N SER A 57 -10.32 0.62 -7.74
CA SER A 57 -10.14 1.56 -8.85
C SER A 57 -9.78 2.96 -8.32
N GLY A 58 -8.69 3.52 -8.82
CA GLY A 58 -8.21 4.83 -8.36
C GLY A 58 -7.46 4.74 -7.02
N ASP A 59 -7.47 5.82 -6.27
CA ASP A 59 -6.76 5.94 -5.00
C ASP A 59 -7.75 6.09 -3.83
N PRO A 60 -7.60 5.34 -2.73
CA PRO A 60 -8.47 5.49 -1.56
C PRO A 60 -8.44 6.90 -0.96
N LEU A 61 -7.35 7.67 -1.11
CA LEU A 61 -7.27 9.07 -0.65
C LEU A 61 -8.30 9.98 -1.33
N SER A 62 -8.72 9.64 -2.55
CA SER A 62 -9.75 10.37 -3.29
C SER A 62 -11.18 9.98 -2.87
N VAL A 63 -11.36 8.94 -2.06
CA VAL A 63 -12.69 8.41 -1.73
C VAL A 63 -13.33 9.18 -0.57
N PRO A 64 -14.45 9.89 -0.78
CA PRO A 64 -15.11 10.66 0.29
C PRO A 64 -15.51 9.76 1.46
N GLY A 65 -15.20 10.20 2.68
CA GLY A 65 -15.55 9.47 3.90
C GLY A 65 -14.56 8.38 4.32
N LEU A 66 -13.40 8.28 3.69
CA LEU A 66 -12.34 7.34 4.05
C LEU A 66 -11.99 7.43 5.55
N HIS A 67 -11.81 8.63 6.10
CA HIS A 67 -11.49 8.84 7.52
C HIS A 67 -12.54 8.22 8.46
N ARG A 68 -13.83 8.22 8.09
CA ARG A 68 -14.90 7.59 8.88
C ARG A 68 -14.73 6.07 8.92
N LEU A 69 -14.40 5.46 7.77
CA LEU A 69 -14.14 4.02 7.68
C LEU A 69 -12.92 3.65 8.49
N LEU A 70 -11.79 4.34 8.29
CA LEU A 70 -10.55 4.07 9.01
C LEU A 70 -10.75 4.13 10.54
N ARG A 71 -11.51 5.12 11.02
CA ARG A 71 -11.87 5.22 12.44
C ARG A 71 -12.66 4.01 12.94
N LYS A 72 -13.57 3.44 12.12
CA LYS A 72 -14.32 2.23 12.46
C LYS A 72 -13.46 0.97 12.47
N LEU A 73 -12.48 0.89 11.55
CA LEU A 73 -11.59 -0.24 11.41
C LEU A 73 -10.42 -0.23 12.40
N LYS A 74 -10.13 0.93 13.01
CA LYS A 74 -9.04 1.05 13.97
C LYS A 74 -9.28 0.18 15.20
N MET A 75 -8.31 -0.64 15.52
CA MET A 75 -8.34 -1.54 16.66
C MET A 75 -7.07 -1.38 17.52
N PRO A 76 -7.17 -1.51 18.85
CA PRO A 76 -5.99 -1.48 19.72
C PRO A 76 -4.99 -2.59 19.35
N ASN A 77 -3.71 -2.25 19.31
CA ASN A 77 -2.61 -3.18 19.05
C ASN A 77 -2.69 -3.93 17.71
N ARG A 78 -3.36 -3.36 16.74
CA ARG A 78 -3.40 -3.86 15.36
C ARG A 78 -3.04 -2.74 14.40
N ASP A 79 -2.32 -3.10 13.35
CA ASP A 79 -1.99 -2.14 12.31
C ASP A 79 -3.21 -1.79 11.47
N LEU A 80 -3.34 -0.52 11.13
CA LEU A 80 -4.26 -0.05 10.11
C LEU A 80 -3.43 0.55 8.98
N MET A 81 -3.32 -0.24 7.92
CA MET A 81 -2.49 0.04 6.76
C MET A 81 -3.32 0.69 5.65
N LEU A 82 -2.79 1.71 5.03
CA LEU A 82 -3.36 2.31 3.83
C LEU A 82 -2.50 1.96 2.62
N ILE A 83 -3.13 1.44 1.56
CA ILE A 83 -2.48 1.16 0.27
C ILE A 83 -2.93 2.25 -0.70
N THR A 84 -2.00 3.10 -1.13
CA THR A 84 -2.32 4.32 -1.88
C THR A 84 -1.26 4.61 -2.95
N SER A 85 -1.66 5.27 -4.03
CA SER A 85 -0.72 5.85 -5.01
C SER A 85 -0.20 7.23 -4.59
N GLY A 86 -0.69 7.78 -3.47
CA GLY A 86 -0.28 9.08 -2.99
C GLY A 86 -0.86 10.26 -3.77
N SER A 87 -2.07 10.12 -4.33
CA SER A 87 -2.70 11.14 -5.17
C SER A 87 -3.03 12.43 -4.43
N ASP A 88 -3.24 12.36 -3.12
CA ASP A 88 -3.54 13.51 -2.26
C ASP A 88 -2.75 13.43 -0.93
N TYR A 89 -1.58 14.07 -0.92
CA TYR A 89 -0.71 14.10 0.25
C TYR A 89 -1.32 14.87 1.43
N SER A 90 -2.23 15.81 1.20
CA SER A 90 -2.90 16.56 2.28
C SER A 90 -3.84 15.67 3.07
N VAL A 91 -4.62 14.83 2.38
CA VAL A 91 -5.48 13.83 3.03
C VAL A 91 -4.63 12.80 3.78
N LEU A 92 -3.50 12.38 3.20
CA LEU A 92 -2.59 11.44 3.88
C LEU A 92 -2.03 12.05 5.18
N ASP A 93 -1.60 13.33 5.16
CA ASP A 93 -1.10 14.04 6.34
C ASP A 93 -2.13 14.08 7.45
N ASP A 94 -3.37 14.44 7.12
CA ASP A 94 -4.49 14.45 8.06
C ASP A 94 -4.75 13.05 8.68
N LEU A 95 -4.73 11.99 7.86
CA LEU A 95 -5.00 10.63 8.32
C LEU A 95 -3.90 10.09 9.25
N VAL A 96 -2.64 10.35 8.92
CA VAL A 96 -1.48 9.92 9.72
C VAL A 96 -1.37 10.80 10.97
N GLY A 97 -1.52 12.12 10.84
CA GLY A 97 -1.49 13.07 11.95
C GLY A 97 -2.59 12.81 12.98
N ALA A 98 -3.79 12.42 12.56
CA ALA A 98 -4.87 12.00 13.45
C ALA A 98 -4.65 10.57 14.01
N GLY A 99 -3.60 9.87 13.59
CA GLY A 99 -3.28 8.50 14.00
C GLY A 99 -4.32 7.48 13.55
N TYR A 100 -5.09 7.75 12.49
CA TYR A 100 -6.00 6.75 11.91
C TYR A 100 -5.23 5.67 11.17
N VAL A 101 -4.14 6.03 10.50
CA VAL A 101 -3.24 5.13 9.78
C VAL A 101 -1.91 5.06 10.53
N ASN A 102 -1.38 3.87 10.68
CA ASN A 102 -0.08 3.64 11.32
C ASN A 102 0.88 2.78 10.48
N TYR A 103 0.51 2.50 9.25
CA TYR A 103 1.38 1.90 8.23
C TYR A 103 0.89 2.32 6.83
N VAL A 104 1.80 2.59 5.91
CA VAL A 104 1.45 2.96 4.53
C VAL A 104 2.20 2.07 3.53
N ASP A 105 1.48 1.60 2.49
CA ASP A 105 2.08 1.07 1.27
C ASP A 105 1.86 2.08 0.15
N LEU A 106 2.94 2.71 -0.27
CA LEU A 106 2.92 3.67 -1.37
C LEU A 106 3.18 2.91 -2.68
N ILE A 107 2.17 2.89 -3.55
CA ILE A 107 2.29 2.25 -4.86
C ILE A 107 2.92 3.23 -5.84
N ALA A 108 4.02 2.83 -6.46
CA ALA A 108 4.73 3.65 -7.44
C ALA A 108 4.89 2.92 -8.78
N ASP A 109 4.77 3.65 -9.87
CA ASP A 109 4.93 3.15 -11.25
C ASP A 109 6.32 3.46 -11.83
N GLY A 110 7.18 4.12 -11.06
CA GLY A 110 8.50 4.60 -11.47
C GLY A 110 9.06 5.59 -10.47
N PRO A 111 9.90 6.55 -10.89
CA PRO A 111 10.34 7.64 -10.04
C PRO A 111 9.15 8.36 -9.41
N LEU A 112 9.28 8.74 -8.12
CA LEU A 112 8.19 9.39 -7.40
C LEU A 112 7.83 10.73 -8.04
N ASP A 113 6.56 10.95 -8.30
CA ASP A 113 6.04 12.24 -8.66
C ASP A 113 6.04 13.22 -7.46
N LYS A 114 5.65 14.48 -7.69
CA LYS A 114 5.66 15.51 -6.64
C LYS A 114 4.74 15.18 -5.46
N SER A 115 3.57 14.60 -5.72
CA SER A 115 2.62 14.23 -4.67
C SER A 115 3.17 13.08 -3.83
N GLN A 116 3.74 12.08 -4.49
CA GLN A 116 4.38 10.94 -3.83
C GLN A 116 5.62 11.35 -3.01
N GLN A 117 6.43 12.29 -3.52
CA GLN A 117 7.56 12.85 -2.76
C GLN A 117 7.10 13.56 -1.49
N GLU A 118 6.01 14.32 -1.56
CA GLU A 118 5.41 14.94 -0.38
C GLU A 118 4.84 13.89 0.59
N CYS A 119 4.22 12.81 0.09
CA CYS A 119 3.80 11.68 0.93
C CYS A 119 4.99 11.07 1.70
N VAL A 120 6.09 10.78 1.01
CA VAL A 120 7.32 10.24 1.65
C VAL A 120 7.83 11.21 2.71
N ARG A 121 7.92 12.52 2.40
CA ARG A 121 8.36 13.54 3.36
C ARG A 121 7.47 13.60 4.61
N ILE A 122 6.15 13.50 4.45
CA ILE A 122 5.19 13.45 5.57
C ILE A 122 5.45 12.21 6.43
N LEU A 123 5.55 11.03 5.80
CA LEU A 123 5.74 9.76 6.49
C LEU A 123 7.07 9.73 7.27
N ASP A 124 8.15 10.23 6.69
CA ASP A 124 9.45 10.33 7.35
C ASP A 124 9.40 11.31 8.54
N ASN A 125 8.77 12.48 8.36
CA ASN A 125 8.69 13.51 9.41
C ASN A 125 7.85 13.07 10.61
N CYS A 126 6.76 12.34 10.39
CA CYS A 126 5.90 11.85 11.48
C CYS A 126 6.35 10.50 12.04
N GLY A 127 7.36 9.87 11.44
CA GLY A 127 7.85 8.53 11.83
C GLY A 127 6.83 7.41 11.57
N CYS A 128 5.86 7.61 10.69
CA CYS A 128 4.94 6.57 10.28
C CYS A 128 5.67 5.54 9.41
N PRO A 129 5.73 4.27 9.81
CA PRO A 129 6.39 3.26 9.01
C PRO A 129 5.66 3.07 7.67
N TYR A 130 6.43 2.96 6.60
CA TYR A 130 5.89 2.73 5.27
C TYR A 130 6.76 1.77 4.46
N MET A 131 6.19 1.24 3.42
CA MET A 131 6.89 0.55 2.34
C MET A 131 6.48 1.15 1.00
N VAL A 132 7.27 0.88 -0.02
CA VAL A 132 6.96 1.26 -1.39
C VAL A 132 6.85 0.01 -2.23
N THR A 133 5.71 -0.16 -2.90
CA THR A 133 5.47 -1.29 -3.82
C THR A 133 5.52 -0.80 -5.26
N VAL A 134 6.32 -1.49 -6.07
CA VAL A 134 6.42 -1.24 -7.51
C VAL A 134 5.92 -2.45 -8.26
N GLU A 135 4.92 -2.24 -9.13
CA GLU A 135 4.48 -3.28 -10.04
C GLU A 135 5.44 -3.35 -11.24
N MET A 136 6.26 -4.41 -11.27
CA MET A 136 7.27 -4.64 -12.28
C MET A 136 6.63 -5.14 -13.57
N ILE A 137 6.25 -4.20 -14.46
CA ILE A 137 5.65 -4.50 -15.77
C ILE A 137 6.72 -4.33 -16.85
N PRO A 138 6.97 -5.37 -17.69
CA PRO A 138 7.95 -5.28 -18.75
C PRO A 138 7.71 -4.09 -19.69
N GLY A 139 8.73 -3.26 -19.89
CA GLY A 139 8.69 -2.07 -20.74
C GLY A 139 8.14 -0.80 -20.09
N ARG A 140 7.60 -0.88 -18.86
CA ARG A 140 7.16 0.31 -18.10
C ARG A 140 8.24 0.85 -17.19
N ILE A 141 9.01 -0.01 -16.56
CA ILE A 141 10.05 0.39 -15.60
C ILE A 141 11.44 0.03 -16.15
N SER A 142 12.36 1.00 -16.09
CA SER A 142 13.77 0.79 -16.40
C SER A 142 14.59 0.63 -15.12
N GLU A 143 15.77 0.05 -15.25
CA GLU A 143 16.71 -0.05 -14.13
C GLU A 143 17.10 1.32 -13.58
N SER A 144 17.29 2.33 -14.45
CA SER A 144 17.59 3.70 -14.02
C SER A 144 16.45 4.34 -13.22
N ALA A 145 15.21 4.17 -13.66
CA ALA A 145 14.03 4.64 -12.93
C ALA A 145 13.88 3.96 -11.57
N LEU A 146 14.18 2.67 -11.50
CA LEU A 146 14.12 1.92 -10.24
C LEU A 146 15.22 2.36 -9.26
N ARG A 147 16.42 2.66 -9.75
CA ARG A 147 17.51 3.21 -8.92
C ARG A 147 17.21 4.62 -8.40
N GLU A 148 16.62 5.47 -9.22
CA GLU A 148 16.18 6.80 -8.82
C GLU A 148 15.12 6.72 -7.73
N LEU A 149 14.11 5.85 -7.92
CA LEU A 149 13.09 5.57 -6.91
C LEU A 149 13.74 5.11 -5.59
N ALA A 150 14.61 4.10 -5.63
CA ALA A 150 15.25 3.55 -4.46
C ALA A 150 16.06 4.59 -3.67
N GLY A 151 16.70 5.54 -4.37
CA GLY A 151 17.41 6.66 -3.75
C GLY A 151 16.49 7.70 -3.09
N SER A 152 15.22 7.77 -3.48
CA SER A 152 14.25 8.73 -2.92
C SER A 152 13.44 8.19 -1.73
N ILE A 153 13.65 6.93 -1.32
CA ILE A 153 12.85 6.27 -0.27
C ILE A 153 13.69 5.67 0.86
N GLU A 154 14.79 6.33 1.24
CA GLU A 154 15.73 5.82 2.28
C GLU A 154 15.05 5.53 3.63
N GLY A 155 13.98 6.25 3.98
CA GLY A 155 13.18 6.04 5.20
C GLY A 155 12.24 4.84 5.14
N SER A 156 11.99 4.28 3.93
CA SER A 156 11.10 3.13 3.75
C SER A 156 11.59 1.88 4.49
N LYS A 157 10.65 1.13 5.04
CA LYS A 157 10.95 -0.20 5.65
C LYS A 157 11.33 -1.21 4.58
N HIS A 158 10.60 -1.24 3.48
CA HIS A 158 10.75 -2.19 2.39
C HIS A 158 10.53 -1.52 1.04
N LEU A 159 11.30 -1.93 0.03
CA LEU A 159 10.96 -1.77 -1.38
C LEU A 159 10.48 -3.12 -1.89
N ILE A 160 9.21 -3.19 -2.25
CA ILE A 160 8.57 -4.40 -2.76
C ILE A 160 8.53 -4.33 -4.28
N LEU A 161 9.18 -5.25 -4.93
CA LEU A 161 9.10 -5.43 -6.37
C LEU A 161 8.13 -6.57 -6.67
N ARG A 162 6.91 -6.23 -7.07
CA ARG A 162 5.87 -7.21 -7.39
C ARG A 162 5.88 -7.51 -8.88
N ALA A 163 6.03 -8.78 -9.23
CA ALA A 163 5.99 -9.19 -10.62
C ALA A 163 4.61 -8.91 -11.23
N GLY A 164 4.55 -8.02 -12.20
CA GLY A 164 3.38 -7.73 -13.02
C GLY A 164 3.45 -8.45 -14.36
N LYS A 165 2.33 -8.46 -15.08
CA LYS A 165 2.23 -9.05 -16.42
C LYS A 165 1.50 -8.10 -17.37
N THR A 166 1.89 -8.11 -18.63
CA THR A 166 1.05 -7.67 -19.75
C THR A 166 0.43 -8.88 -20.43
N ALA A 167 -0.51 -8.67 -21.35
CA ALA A 167 -1.12 -9.76 -22.14
C ALA A 167 -0.06 -10.64 -22.83
N ASP A 168 1.04 -10.02 -23.28
CA ASP A 168 2.02 -10.66 -24.16
C ASP A 168 3.39 -10.90 -23.51
N ARG A 169 3.66 -10.37 -22.31
CA ARG A 169 5.00 -10.42 -21.72
C ARG A 169 4.99 -10.46 -20.20
N ARG A 170 5.91 -11.29 -19.67
CA ARG A 170 6.29 -11.34 -18.25
C ARG A 170 7.79 -11.17 -18.15
N PHE A 171 8.27 -10.60 -17.05
CA PHE A 171 9.67 -10.69 -16.70
C PHE A 171 10.06 -12.15 -16.47
N ARG A 172 11.23 -12.56 -16.96
CA ARG A 172 11.84 -13.80 -16.54
C ARG A 172 12.37 -13.63 -15.12
N GLU A 173 12.37 -14.69 -14.34
CA GLU A 173 12.84 -14.65 -12.95
C GLU A 173 14.25 -14.04 -12.83
N LYS A 174 15.17 -14.40 -13.73
CA LYS A 174 16.53 -13.84 -13.76
C LYS A 174 16.56 -12.33 -14.02
N GLU A 175 15.64 -11.80 -14.82
CA GLU A 175 15.54 -10.37 -15.10
C GLU A 175 15.06 -9.63 -13.86
N LEU A 176 14.07 -10.19 -13.15
CA LEU A 176 13.56 -9.62 -11.88
C LEU A 176 14.64 -9.63 -10.79
N ILE A 177 15.37 -10.73 -10.66
CA ILE A 177 16.49 -10.85 -9.71
C ILE A 177 17.56 -9.80 -10.04
N SER A 178 17.95 -9.66 -11.31
CA SER A 178 18.92 -8.65 -11.74
C SER A 178 18.49 -7.22 -11.42
N LEU A 179 17.22 -6.90 -11.64
CA LEU A 179 16.64 -5.59 -11.28
C LEU A 179 16.64 -5.37 -9.77
N ALA A 180 16.25 -6.37 -8.98
CA ALA A 180 16.29 -6.29 -7.52
C ALA A 180 17.71 -6.08 -7.01
N ASP A 181 18.68 -6.82 -7.57
CA ASP A 181 20.10 -6.69 -7.20
C ASP A 181 20.66 -5.30 -7.51
N SER A 182 20.18 -4.66 -8.59
CA SER A 182 20.63 -3.32 -8.98
C SER A 182 20.27 -2.23 -7.98
N VAL A 183 19.28 -2.45 -7.09
CA VAL A 183 18.79 -1.48 -6.11
C VAL A 183 19.01 -1.87 -4.64
N ARG A 184 19.55 -3.06 -4.38
CA ARG A 184 19.83 -3.54 -3.00
C ARG A 184 20.78 -2.66 -2.21
N GLY A 185 21.62 -1.88 -2.87
CA GLY A 185 22.51 -0.93 -2.21
C GLY A 185 21.88 0.43 -1.92
N ALA A 186 20.76 0.74 -2.54
CA ALA A 186 20.08 2.04 -2.44
C ALA A 186 18.84 2.00 -1.55
N ALA A 187 18.21 0.84 -1.38
CA ALA A 187 17.06 0.67 -0.47
C ALA A 187 17.43 -0.27 0.69
N ARG A 188 16.81 -0.06 1.83
CA ARG A 188 17.12 -0.75 3.10
C ARG A 188 16.82 -2.25 3.08
N ASP A 189 15.69 -2.63 2.50
CA ASP A 189 15.27 -4.03 2.32
C ASP A 189 14.49 -4.16 1.00
N VAL A 190 15.00 -4.92 0.06
CA VAL A 190 14.37 -5.14 -1.25
C VAL A 190 13.84 -6.55 -1.32
N ARG A 191 12.55 -6.69 -1.58
CA ARG A 191 11.86 -7.98 -1.67
C ARG A 191 11.18 -8.15 -3.01
N LEU A 192 11.28 -9.37 -3.55
CA LEU A 192 10.58 -9.80 -4.74
C LEU A 192 9.35 -10.60 -4.35
N ILE A 193 8.21 -10.23 -4.93
CA ILE A 193 6.97 -11.01 -4.85
C ILE A 193 6.64 -11.50 -6.26
N ALA A 194 6.79 -12.81 -6.46
CA ALA A 194 6.34 -13.47 -7.68
C ALA A 194 4.80 -13.58 -7.66
N SER A 195 4.13 -13.25 -8.76
CA SER A 195 2.68 -13.39 -8.95
C SER A 195 2.34 -14.76 -9.58
#